data_66174cd8aa05d938295fd62ccc8a738c
#
_entry.id   66174cd8aa05d938295fd62ccc8a738c
#
_cell.length_a   1.000
_cell.length_b   1.000
_cell.length_c   1.000
_cell.angle_alpha   90.00
_cell.angle_beta   90.00
_cell.angle_gamma   90.00
#
_symmetry.space_group_name_H-M   'P 1'
#
loop_
_entity.id
_entity.type
_entity.pdbx_description
1 polymer ?
#
loop_
_entity_poly.entity_id
_entity_poly.type
_entity_poly.pdbx_seq_one_letter_code
_entity_poly.pdbx_strand_id
1 'polypeptide(L)'
;MLFRSVENVGKTFSANAIIKFLRGEGRSLSVESIYNYLNWLEKAFVIYRCQRYDLQGKSVLKTQEKFYLADPSLKYCMTGFNPKSLASMLENVVYFELLRRGYEVYIGKNETREIDFVAVRRDERIYVQVCRQIGRAHV
;
A
#
# COMPACT_ATOMS: atom_id res chain seq x y z
N MET A 1 -17.66 -0.24 1.74
CA MET A 1 -16.35 0.09 2.33
C MET A 1 -15.22 -0.80 1.81
N LEU A 2 -15.35 -2.13 1.87
CA LEU A 2 -14.34 -3.07 1.35
C LEU A 2 -13.98 -2.80 -0.11
N PHE A 3 -14.94 -2.54 -0.97
CA PHE A 3 -14.75 -2.23 -2.38
C PHE A 3 -13.78 -1.05 -2.60
N ARG A 4 -13.95 0.06 -1.87
CA ARG A 4 -13.06 1.24 -1.96
C ARG A 4 -11.67 0.97 -1.41
N SER A 5 -11.56 0.18 -0.36
CA SER A 5 -10.25 -0.21 0.17
C SER A 5 -9.48 -1.05 -0.86
N VAL A 6 -10.16 -1.94 -1.55
CA VAL A 6 -9.59 -2.80 -2.61
C VAL A 6 -9.15 -1.98 -3.84
N GLU A 7 -9.93 -0.97 -4.25
CA GLU A 7 -9.54 -0.07 -5.36
C GLU A 7 -8.26 0.74 -5.06
N ASN A 8 -8.05 1.09 -3.79
CA ASN A 8 -6.94 1.91 -3.34
C ASN A 8 -5.71 1.11 -2.86
N VAL A 9 -5.69 -0.21 -3.09
CA VAL A 9 -4.51 -1.03 -2.81
C VAL A 9 -3.29 -0.50 -3.55
N GLY A 10 -2.17 -0.39 -2.84
CA GLY A 10 -0.93 0.19 -3.36
C GLY A 10 -0.92 1.72 -3.47
N LYS A 11 -2.02 2.39 -3.12
CA LYS A 11 -2.08 3.86 -3.02
C LYS A 11 -2.01 4.31 -1.57
N THR A 12 -1.51 5.52 -1.35
CA THR A 12 -1.51 6.14 -0.03
C THR A 12 -2.93 6.20 0.53
N PHE A 13 -3.12 5.65 1.72
CA PHE A 13 -4.40 5.60 2.40
C PHE A 13 -4.76 6.95 3.02
N SER A 14 -6.03 7.34 2.90
CA SER A 14 -6.58 8.50 3.59
C SER A 14 -7.99 8.20 4.12
N ALA A 15 -8.10 8.06 5.43
CA ALA A 15 -9.40 7.89 6.10
C ALA A 15 -10.36 9.05 5.78
N ASN A 16 -9.84 10.28 5.73
CA ASN A 16 -10.64 11.47 5.41
C ASN A 16 -11.20 11.43 3.98
N ALA A 17 -10.44 10.93 3.01
CA ALA A 17 -10.92 10.77 1.65
C ALA A 17 -12.07 9.76 1.57
N ILE A 18 -12.00 8.67 2.32
CA ILE A 18 -13.08 7.68 2.43
C ILE A 18 -14.32 8.29 3.08
N ILE A 19 -14.17 9.05 4.16
CA ILE A 19 -15.29 9.73 4.83
C ILE A 19 -15.99 10.69 3.88
N LYS A 20 -15.21 11.52 3.16
CA LYS A 20 -15.75 12.48 2.19
C LYS A 20 -16.58 11.76 1.10
N PHE A 21 -16.06 10.65 0.60
CA PHE A 21 -16.76 9.85 -0.39
C PHE A 21 -18.07 9.27 0.17
N LEU A 22 -18.03 8.65 1.35
CA LEU A 22 -19.22 8.05 1.98
C LEU A 22 -20.30 9.08 2.31
N ARG A 23 -19.90 10.29 2.71
CA ARG A 23 -20.84 11.41 2.91
C ARG A 23 -21.54 11.79 1.60
N GLY A 24 -20.84 11.77 0.49
CA GLY A 24 -21.42 11.99 -0.84
C GLY A 24 -22.47 10.92 -1.22
N GLU A 25 -22.36 9.71 -0.67
CA GLU A 25 -23.34 8.62 -0.84
C GLU A 25 -24.44 8.60 0.25
N GLY A 26 -24.52 9.63 1.10
CA GLY A 26 -25.49 9.68 2.19
C GLY A 26 -25.16 8.75 3.37
N ARG A 27 -23.94 8.26 3.47
CA ARG A 27 -23.44 7.40 4.56
C ARG A 27 -22.50 8.18 5.46
N SER A 28 -22.60 7.96 6.76
CA SER A 28 -21.71 8.57 7.76
C SER A 28 -20.93 7.50 8.50
N LEU A 29 -19.59 7.64 8.46
CA LEU A 29 -18.67 6.83 9.28
C LEU A 29 -17.65 7.77 9.94
N SER A 30 -17.26 7.43 11.17
CA SER A 30 -16.15 8.10 11.85
C SER A 30 -14.79 7.58 11.36
N VAL A 31 -13.74 8.38 11.56
CA VAL A 31 -12.34 7.94 11.32
C VAL A 31 -12.02 6.67 12.10
N GLU A 32 -12.45 6.64 13.36
CA GLU A 32 -12.25 5.49 14.25
C GLU A 32 -12.91 4.23 13.70
N SER A 33 -14.14 4.30 13.20
CA SER A 33 -14.82 3.17 12.58
C SER A 33 -14.05 2.63 11.37
N ILE A 34 -13.50 3.51 10.54
CA ILE A 34 -12.70 3.10 9.37
C ILE A 34 -11.45 2.33 9.82
N TYR A 35 -10.72 2.85 10.81
CA TYR A 35 -9.55 2.16 11.34
C TYR A 35 -9.89 0.84 12.02
N ASN A 36 -11.03 0.73 12.71
CA ASN A 36 -11.51 -0.53 13.27
C ASN A 36 -11.77 -1.57 12.18
N TYR A 37 -12.41 -1.20 11.08
CA TYR A 37 -12.59 -2.10 9.92
C TYR A 37 -11.27 -2.55 9.32
N LEU A 38 -10.31 -1.64 9.15
CA LEU A 38 -8.99 -1.97 8.64
C LEU A 38 -8.26 -2.94 9.58
N ASN A 39 -8.32 -2.71 10.89
CA ASN A 39 -7.73 -3.60 11.88
C ASN A 39 -8.34 -5.01 11.84
N TRP A 40 -9.64 -5.11 11.61
CA TRP A 40 -10.28 -6.43 11.46
C TRP A 40 -9.83 -7.15 10.18
N LEU A 41 -9.69 -6.42 9.08
CA LEU A 41 -9.17 -6.98 7.83
C LEU A 41 -7.69 -7.41 7.95
N GLU A 42 -6.88 -6.68 8.70
CA GLU A 42 -5.50 -7.07 9.02
C GLU A 42 -5.47 -8.34 9.88
N LYS A 43 -6.27 -8.41 10.94
CA LYS A 43 -6.39 -9.60 11.80
C LYS A 43 -6.89 -10.82 11.04
N ALA A 44 -7.72 -10.63 10.04
CA ALA A 44 -8.20 -11.68 9.14
C ALA A 44 -7.20 -12.03 8.02
N PHE A 45 -6.02 -11.41 7.99
CA PHE A 45 -5.00 -11.58 6.95
C PHE A 45 -5.49 -11.31 5.53
N VAL A 46 -6.49 -10.44 5.38
CA VAL A 46 -7.01 -10.01 4.08
C VAL A 46 -6.17 -8.88 3.50
N ILE A 47 -5.73 -7.95 4.38
CA ILE A 47 -4.86 -6.84 4.02
C ILE A 47 -3.63 -6.80 4.93
N TYR A 48 -2.58 -6.19 4.42
CA TYR A 48 -1.32 -5.94 5.13
C TYR A 48 -0.98 -4.47 5.07
N ARG A 49 -0.68 -3.89 6.22
CA ARG A 49 -0.31 -2.49 6.37
C ARG A 49 1.19 -2.32 6.12
N CYS A 50 1.54 -1.43 5.20
CA CYS A 50 2.90 -1.02 4.96
C CYS A 50 3.08 0.42 5.42
N GLN A 51 3.87 0.60 6.47
CA GLN A 51 4.14 1.91 7.05
C GLN A 51 5.17 2.68 6.22
N ARG A 52 5.18 3.98 6.38
CA ARG A 52 6.12 4.87 5.71
C ARG A 52 7.36 5.07 6.57
N TYR A 53 8.53 5.00 5.93
CA TYR A 53 9.81 5.30 6.54
C TYR A 53 10.38 6.60 5.97
N ASP A 54 10.65 7.56 6.84
CA ASP A 54 11.33 8.79 6.47
C ASP A 54 12.84 8.54 6.43
N LEU A 55 13.42 8.64 5.23
CA LEU A 55 14.85 8.38 5.02
C LEU A 55 15.74 9.46 5.64
N GLN A 56 15.26 10.69 5.76
CA GLN A 56 16.00 11.80 6.39
C GLN A 56 15.90 11.75 7.91
N GLY A 57 14.65 11.69 8.41
CA GLY A 57 14.39 11.59 9.85
C GLY A 57 14.72 10.23 10.46
N LYS A 58 15.01 9.22 9.62
CA LYS A 58 15.29 7.84 10.04
C LYS A 58 14.23 7.28 11.00
N SER A 59 12.97 7.59 10.74
CA SER A 59 11.84 7.22 11.60
C SER A 59 10.67 6.65 10.81
N VAL A 60 9.91 5.77 11.47
CA VAL A 60 8.65 5.25 10.92
C VAL A 60 7.55 6.27 11.15
N LEU A 61 6.87 6.66 10.08
CA LEU A 61 5.75 7.58 10.13
C LEU A 61 4.43 6.81 10.28
N LYS A 62 3.57 7.28 11.18
CA LYS A 62 2.23 6.70 11.42
C LYS A 62 1.17 7.18 10.42
N THR A 63 1.55 8.00 9.47
CA THR A 63 0.63 8.61 8.49
C THR A 63 1.03 8.22 7.07
N GLN A 64 0.08 8.31 6.14
CA GLN A 64 0.30 8.02 4.72
C GLN A 64 0.79 6.58 4.44
N GLU A 65 0.28 5.65 5.21
CA GLU A 65 0.50 4.22 5.00
C GLU A 65 -0.17 3.71 3.71
N LYS A 66 0.31 2.58 3.20
CA LYS A 66 -0.35 1.83 2.12
C LYS A 66 -0.86 0.50 2.65
N PHE A 67 -1.86 -0.05 1.98
CA PHE A 67 -2.35 -1.39 2.26
C PHE A 67 -2.21 -2.27 1.02
N TYR A 68 -1.79 -3.51 1.22
CA TYR A 68 -1.65 -4.52 0.19
C TYR A 68 -2.58 -5.69 0.48
N LEU A 69 -3.11 -6.32 -0.57
CA LEU A 69 -4.01 -7.48 -0.46
C LEU A 69 -3.19 -8.76 -0.34
N ALA A 70 -3.57 -9.64 0.58
CA ALA A 70 -2.99 -10.98 0.67
C ALA A 70 -3.14 -11.76 -0.65
N ASP A 71 -4.30 -11.59 -1.29
CA ASP A 71 -4.57 -12.16 -2.61
C ASP A 71 -4.98 -11.04 -3.60
N PRO A 72 -4.12 -10.67 -4.57
CA PRO A 72 -4.45 -9.66 -5.57
C PRO A 72 -5.67 -9.99 -6.43
N SER A 73 -6.05 -11.27 -6.53
CA SER A 73 -7.24 -11.69 -7.30
C SER A 73 -8.53 -11.13 -6.72
N LEU A 74 -8.58 -10.85 -5.42
CA LEU A 74 -9.71 -10.19 -4.78
C LEU A 74 -10.06 -8.86 -5.44
N LYS A 75 -9.04 -8.09 -5.85
CA LYS A 75 -9.26 -6.83 -6.56
C LYS A 75 -9.98 -7.07 -7.87
N TYR A 76 -9.51 -8.02 -8.66
CA TYR A 76 -10.11 -8.32 -9.97
C TYR A 76 -11.51 -8.92 -9.85
N CYS A 77 -11.77 -9.75 -8.84
CA CYS A 77 -13.11 -10.27 -8.58
C CYS A 77 -14.10 -9.17 -8.23
N MET A 78 -13.67 -8.14 -7.51
CA MET A 78 -14.56 -7.07 -7.04
C MET A 78 -14.70 -5.91 -8.04
N THR A 79 -13.64 -5.56 -8.76
CA THR A 79 -13.60 -4.36 -9.60
C THR A 79 -13.49 -4.65 -11.10
N GLY A 80 -13.32 -5.92 -11.47
CA GLY A 80 -12.97 -6.34 -12.82
C GLY A 80 -11.51 -6.03 -13.17
N PHE A 81 -11.04 -6.59 -14.28
CA PHE A 81 -9.68 -6.35 -14.76
C PHE A 81 -9.56 -4.94 -15.34
N ASN A 82 -8.58 -4.20 -14.87
CA ASN A 82 -8.23 -2.88 -15.40
C ASN A 82 -6.71 -2.81 -15.65
N PRO A 83 -6.28 -2.64 -16.92
CA PRO A 83 -4.84 -2.55 -17.25
C PRO A 83 -4.09 -1.43 -16.52
N LYS A 84 -4.80 -0.34 -16.13
CA LYS A 84 -4.22 0.77 -15.36
C LYS A 84 -3.84 0.37 -13.93
N SER A 85 -4.43 -0.71 -13.40
CA SER A 85 -4.12 -1.21 -12.05
C SER A 85 -2.91 -2.16 -12.03
N LEU A 86 -2.33 -2.50 -13.18
CA LEU A 86 -1.26 -3.48 -13.26
C LEU A 86 -0.02 -3.06 -12.45
N ALA A 87 0.34 -1.78 -12.47
CA ALA A 87 1.48 -1.27 -11.69
C ALA A 87 1.29 -1.52 -10.18
N SER A 88 0.09 -1.22 -9.64
CA SER A 88 -0.21 -1.45 -8.23
C SER A 88 -0.27 -2.94 -7.87
N MET A 89 -0.62 -3.80 -8.83
CA MET A 89 -0.58 -5.25 -8.62
C MET A 89 0.84 -5.78 -8.61
N LEU A 90 1.73 -5.26 -9.44
CA LEU A 90 3.15 -5.58 -9.40
C LEU A 90 3.78 -5.16 -8.07
N GLU A 91 3.48 -3.95 -7.58
CA GLU A 91 3.89 -3.55 -6.23
C GLU A 91 3.41 -4.55 -5.16
N ASN A 92 2.15 -4.96 -5.24
CA ASN A 92 1.57 -5.93 -4.32
C ASN A 92 2.33 -7.27 -4.31
N VAL A 93 2.67 -7.79 -5.47
CA VAL A 93 3.45 -9.04 -5.61
C VAL A 93 4.86 -8.86 -5.02
N VAL A 94 5.53 -7.76 -5.34
CA VAL A 94 6.88 -7.46 -4.83
C VAL A 94 6.87 -7.29 -3.32
N TYR A 95 5.86 -6.63 -2.75
CA TYR A 95 5.68 -6.49 -1.31
C TYR A 95 5.69 -7.84 -0.61
N PHE A 96 4.86 -8.79 -1.06
CA PHE A 96 4.79 -10.12 -0.47
C PHE A 96 6.05 -10.96 -0.69
N GLU A 97 6.72 -10.80 -1.83
CA GLU A 97 8.00 -11.47 -2.08
C GLU A 97 9.09 -10.98 -1.11
N LEU A 98 9.12 -9.68 -0.80
CA LEU A 98 10.03 -9.14 0.19
C LEU A 98 9.73 -9.68 1.60
N LEU A 99 8.45 -9.73 2.00
CA LEU A 99 8.04 -10.34 3.27
C LEU A 99 8.42 -11.83 3.32
N ARG A 100 8.18 -12.58 2.24
CA ARG A 100 8.53 -14.00 2.15
C ARG A 100 10.04 -14.24 2.34
N ARG A 101 10.88 -13.31 1.88
CA ARG A 101 12.33 -13.34 2.08
C ARG A 101 12.77 -12.90 3.48
N GLY A 102 11.83 -12.58 4.36
CA GLY A 102 12.11 -12.21 5.75
C GLY A 102 12.54 -10.76 5.95
N TYR A 103 12.21 -9.86 5.01
CA TYR A 103 12.42 -8.43 5.19
C TYR A 103 11.25 -7.80 5.97
N GLU A 104 11.57 -6.81 6.79
CA GLU A 104 10.62 -5.78 7.21
C GLU A 104 10.51 -4.76 6.08
N VAL A 105 9.28 -4.47 5.64
CA VAL A 105 9.05 -3.67 4.43
C VAL A 105 8.33 -2.38 4.79
N TYR A 106 8.88 -1.28 4.29
CA TYR A 106 8.34 0.07 4.46
C TYR A 106 8.23 0.76 3.10
N ILE A 107 7.38 1.80 3.02
CA ILE A 107 7.39 2.74 1.90
C ILE A 107 8.46 3.79 2.19
N GLY A 108 9.37 4.02 1.25
CA GLY A 108 10.40 5.05 1.40
C GLY A 108 9.86 6.44 1.05
N LYS A 109 10.22 7.42 1.87
CA LYS A 109 10.03 8.83 1.55
C LYS A 109 11.35 9.56 1.66
N ASN A 110 11.75 10.25 0.58
CA ASN A 110 12.89 11.15 0.56
C ASN A 110 12.42 12.50 0.01
N GLU A 111 12.26 13.50 0.89
CA GLU A 111 11.75 14.84 0.57
C GLU A 111 10.47 14.81 -0.29
N THR A 112 10.65 14.95 -1.62
CA THR A 112 9.58 15.01 -2.61
C THR A 112 9.36 13.72 -3.38
N ARG A 113 10.25 12.71 -3.21
CA ARG A 113 10.20 11.45 -3.96
C ARG A 113 9.79 10.29 -3.07
N GLU A 114 8.92 9.46 -3.59
CA GLU A 114 8.57 8.18 -3.00
C GLU A 114 9.43 7.07 -3.61
N ILE A 115 9.94 6.19 -2.76
CA ILE A 115 10.54 4.93 -3.15
C ILE A 115 9.52 3.85 -2.79
N ASP A 116 9.20 2.97 -3.72
CA ASP A 116 8.13 2.01 -3.52
C ASP A 116 8.35 1.19 -2.25
N PHE A 117 9.56 0.65 -2.07
CA PHE A 117 9.90 -0.07 -0.84
C PHE A 117 11.31 0.21 -0.32
N VAL A 118 11.38 0.28 1.00
CA VAL A 118 12.62 0.14 1.79
C VAL A 118 12.48 -1.16 2.57
N ALA A 119 13.29 -2.15 2.25
CA ALA A 119 13.25 -3.45 2.90
C ALA A 119 14.49 -3.64 3.77
N VAL A 120 14.27 -4.00 5.03
CA VAL A 120 15.30 -4.13 6.05
C VAL A 120 15.31 -5.55 6.61
N ARG A 121 16.50 -6.15 6.69
CA ARG A 121 16.68 -7.46 7.29
C ARG A 121 18.06 -7.52 7.96
N ARG A 122 18.11 -7.62 9.29
CA ARG A 122 19.36 -7.54 10.08
C ARG A 122 20.16 -6.28 9.70
N ASP A 123 21.36 -6.46 9.13
CA ASP A 123 22.26 -5.37 8.74
C ASP A 123 22.11 -4.97 7.25
N GLU A 124 21.19 -5.63 6.53
CA GLU A 124 20.94 -5.38 5.12
C GLU A 124 19.76 -4.43 4.96
N ARG A 125 19.94 -3.41 4.11
CA ARG A 125 18.87 -2.51 3.67
C ARG A 125 18.91 -2.38 2.17
N ILE A 126 17.79 -2.66 1.52
CA ILE A 126 17.64 -2.52 0.08
C ILE A 126 16.52 -1.54 -0.25
N TYR A 127 16.68 -0.84 -1.35
CA TYR A 127 15.70 0.09 -1.91
C TYR A 127 15.15 -0.50 -3.20
N VAL A 128 13.83 -0.59 -3.31
CA VAL A 128 13.17 -1.23 -4.43
C VAL A 128 12.23 -0.26 -5.11
N GLN A 129 12.39 -0.11 -6.42
CA GLN A 129 11.48 0.61 -7.28
C GLN A 129 10.83 -0.37 -8.25
N VAL A 130 9.51 -0.46 -8.23
CA VAL A 130 8.75 -1.36 -9.09
C VAL A 130 8.36 -0.64 -10.37
N CYS A 131 8.75 -1.17 -11.51
CA CYS A 131 8.38 -0.60 -12.80
C CYS A 131 7.95 -1.71 -13.78
N ARG A 132 6.98 -1.37 -14.64
CA ARG A 132 6.50 -2.27 -15.68
C ARG A 132 7.51 -2.42 -16.85
N GLN A 133 8.25 -1.37 -17.11
CA GLN A 133 9.26 -1.33 -18.17
C GLN A 133 10.49 -0.61 -17.65
N ILE A 134 11.64 -1.22 -17.87
CA ILE A 134 12.93 -0.56 -17.69
C ILE A 134 13.11 0.36 -18.90
N GLY A 135 13.21 1.67 -18.66
CA GLY A 135 13.55 2.61 -19.72
C GLY A 135 14.85 2.22 -20.41
N ARG A 136 14.93 2.38 -21.75
CA ARG A 136 16.19 2.20 -22.44
C ARG A 136 17.21 3.15 -21.83
N ALA A 137 18.31 2.60 -21.32
CA ALA A 137 19.45 3.40 -20.96
C ALA A 137 19.93 4.09 -22.25
N HIS A 138 19.86 5.42 -22.31
CA HIS A 138 20.56 6.16 -23.32
C HIS A 138 22.05 6.09 -22.97
N VAL A 139 22.74 5.31 -23.73
CA VAL A 139 24.21 5.24 -23.65
C VAL A 139 24.76 6.51 -24.31
#